data_b3a6f36fcc5dccce69ae5f8d4fbbdd07
#
_entry.id   b3a6f36fcc5dccce69ae5f8d4fbbdd07
#
_cell.length_a   1.000
_cell.length_b   1.000
_cell.length_c   1.000
_cell.angle_alpha   90.00
_cell.angle_beta   90.00
_cell.angle_gamma   90.00
#
_symmetry.space_group_name_H-M   'P 1'
#
loop_
_entity.id
_entity.type
_entity.pdbx_description
1 polymer ?
#
loop_
_entity_poly.entity_id
_entity_poly.type
_entity_poly.pdbx_seq_one_letter_code
_entity_poly.pdbx_strand_id
1 'polypeptide(L)'
;MIRRSLTLALYICLLSVLNPVPAQVRKRPVRTTTGPILEKNIRAELSFLASDALQGRGSGTGYERIAAEYIGSMFSQFGLEPGGDADASGVKGFVQRVPLESSKFTEPPAFTVTAGSNTHKWQFGRDFLVSFLRAHKISGELQVIESSGAPAKGAVVVVKLPEKAHAEQRRAVIMSAFGAGAAAVVLPETEANRKTREAGDARLPTLPGRVSAAGEVQFAAISLPQDAIDVLAGLPAGARAEFGGTTEQSDGGATWNVIGVIRGTDPSGEAIILSAHLDHLGVNEQATGDKIYNGADDDASGCVAVLEMARVLAAGKRPRRTIYFICFGSEERGGYGARYFVANSPVPLEKIVADFNFEMLGRPDDKVPPGALWLTGYERSTLGPELVRQGAALVKDPRPEQNFFQRSDNYTLALRGVIAHTVSSFNLHSDYHRPSDDVSKIDFPFMTRSINSLVKPIQWLANTTFKPAWLPGQAPGRP
;
A
#
# COMPACT_ATOMS: atom_id res chain seq x y z
N MET A 1 -48.99 -92.40 9.41
CA MET A 1 -47.83 -91.62 8.98
C MET A 1 -48.31 -90.24 8.62
N ILE A 2 -48.29 -89.30 9.56
CA ILE A 2 -48.84 -87.94 9.38
C ILE A 2 -47.76 -86.97 9.81
N ARG A 3 -47.20 -86.22 8.86
CA ARG A 3 -46.23 -85.10 9.16
C ARG A 3 -47.04 -83.88 9.57
N ARG A 4 -46.76 -83.36 10.76
CA ARG A 4 -47.26 -82.09 11.24
C ARG A 4 -46.21 -80.99 10.88
N SER A 5 -46.65 -79.98 10.12
CA SER A 5 -45.93 -78.80 9.82
C SER A 5 -46.18 -77.76 10.92
N LEU A 6 -45.10 -77.27 11.60
CA LEU A 6 -45.17 -76.15 12.52
C LEU A 6 -44.93 -74.84 11.72
N THR A 7 -45.90 -73.93 11.78
CA THR A 7 -45.80 -72.60 11.21
C THR A 7 -45.34 -71.68 12.34
N LEU A 8 -44.12 -71.10 12.22
CA LEU A 8 -43.54 -70.12 13.16
C LEU A 8 -43.92 -68.68 12.71
N ALA A 9 -44.74 -68.00 13.50
CA ALA A 9 -45.13 -66.65 13.26
C ALA A 9 -44.09 -65.73 13.85
N LEU A 10 -43.35 -64.93 13.02
CA LEU A 10 -42.39 -64.00 13.39
C LEU A 10 -43.07 -62.64 13.61
N TYR A 11 -43.16 -62.18 14.88
CA TYR A 11 -43.54 -60.79 15.25
C TYR A 11 -42.38 -59.86 15.05
N ILE A 12 -42.42 -59.01 14.04
CA ILE A 12 -41.46 -57.91 13.88
C ILE A 12 -42.01 -56.69 14.64
N CYS A 13 -41.42 -56.37 15.77
CA CYS A 13 -41.64 -55.08 16.46
C CYS A 13 -40.87 -53.98 15.66
N LEU A 14 -41.60 -53.14 14.94
CA LEU A 14 -41.04 -51.88 14.42
C LEU A 14 -40.85 -50.87 15.59
N LEU A 15 -39.63 -50.72 16.07
CA LEU A 15 -39.24 -49.60 16.90
C LEU A 15 -38.95 -48.39 15.95
N SER A 16 -39.93 -47.49 15.85
CA SER A 16 -39.74 -46.20 15.19
C SER A 16 -38.83 -45.32 16.04
N VAL A 17 -37.55 -45.26 15.68
CA VAL A 17 -36.61 -44.27 16.23
C VAL A 17 -36.97 -42.91 15.67
N LEU A 18 -37.64 -42.09 16.51
CA LEU A 18 -37.82 -40.65 16.21
C LEU A 18 -36.48 -39.98 16.30
N ASN A 19 -35.77 -39.81 15.18
CA ASN A 19 -34.63 -38.91 15.09
C ASN A 19 -35.15 -37.47 15.24
N PRO A 20 -34.61 -36.67 16.18
CA PRO A 20 -34.96 -35.26 16.26
C PRO A 20 -34.42 -34.55 14.97
N VAL A 21 -35.33 -34.04 14.17
CA VAL A 21 -34.98 -33.15 13.04
C VAL A 21 -34.28 -31.93 13.64
N PRO A 22 -33.02 -31.63 13.27
CA PRO A 22 -32.36 -30.45 13.78
C PRO A 22 -33.16 -29.21 13.36
N ALA A 23 -33.48 -28.37 14.34
CA ALA A 23 -34.16 -27.10 14.12
C ALA A 23 -33.41 -26.33 13.03
N GLN A 24 -34.02 -26.12 11.87
CA GLN A 24 -33.48 -25.24 10.85
C GLN A 24 -33.32 -23.86 11.46
N VAL A 25 -32.06 -23.46 11.73
CA VAL A 25 -31.73 -22.09 12.04
C VAL A 25 -32.20 -21.27 10.85
N ARG A 26 -33.33 -20.59 10.99
CA ARG A 26 -33.80 -19.61 10.01
C ARG A 26 -32.71 -18.56 9.88
N LYS A 27 -31.87 -18.66 8.82
CA LYS A 27 -30.99 -17.58 8.42
C LYS A 27 -31.87 -16.34 8.28
N ARG A 28 -31.58 -15.31 9.08
CA ARG A 28 -32.20 -13.98 8.89
C ARG A 28 -32.04 -13.62 7.41
N PRO A 29 -33.09 -13.15 6.72
CA PRO A 29 -32.96 -12.70 5.34
C PRO A 29 -31.88 -11.61 5.32
N VAL A 30 -30.82 -11.83 4.55
CA VAL A 30 -29.82 -10.83 4.25
C VAL A 30 -30.61 -9.67 3.62
N ARG A 31 -30.59 -8.51 4.25
CA ARG A 31 -31.17 -7.29 3.69
C ARG A 31 -30.42 -7.03 2.39
N THR A 32 -31.05 -7.29 1.27
CA THR A 32 -30.52 -6.94 -0.05
C THR A 32 -30.34 -5.43 -0.10
N THR A 33 -29.10 -5.00 -0.22
CA THR A 33 -28.77 -3.59 -0.44
C THR A 33 -29.36 -3.17 -1.79
N THR A 34 -30.18 -2.12 -1.77
CA THR A 34 -30.74 -1.56 -3.00
C THR A 34 -29.72 -0.68 -3.68
N GLY A 35 -29.11 -1.16 -4.75
CA GLY A 35 -28.11 -0.40 -5.52
C GLY A 35 -27.43 -1.27 -6.57
N PRO A 36 -26.65 -0.68 -7.48
CA PRO A 36 -25.96 -1.45 -8.51
C PRO A 36 -24.76 -2.28 -7.99
N ILE A 37 -24.20 -1.93 -6.83
CA ILE A 37 -23.17 -2.71 -6.15
C ILE A 37 -23.83 -3.84 -5.37
N LEU A 38 -23.34 -5.06 -5.52
CA LEU A 38 -23.97 -6.25 -4.96
C LEU A 38 -23.09 -6.89 -3.88
N GLU A 39 -23.61 -7.02 -2.65
CA GLU A 39 -22.88 -7.64 -1.54
C GLU A 39 -22.34 -9.04 -1.88
N LYS A 40 -23.08 -9.84 -2.66
CA LYS A 40 -22.63 -11.17 -3.07
C LYS A 40 -21.34 -11.14 -3.90
N ASN A 41 -21.19 -10.11 -4.76
CA ASN A 41 -19.97 -9.94 -5.56
C ASN A 41 -18.80 -9.51 -4.68
N ILE A 42 -19.01 -8.48 -3.83
CA ILE A 42 -18.00 -8.05 -2.86
C ILE A 42 -17.50 -9.23 -2.04
N ARG A 43 -18.42 -10.07 -1.53
CA ARG A 43 -18.04 -11.28 -0.76
C ARG A 43 -17.20 -12.25 -1.57
N ALA A 44 -17.57 -12.51 -2.81
CA ALA A 44 -16.85 -13.46 -3.67
C ALA A 44 -15.44 -12.95 -4.01
N GLU A 45 -15.35 -11.72 -4.47
CA GLU A 45 -14.10 -11.08 -4.87
C GLU A 45 -13.12 -10.92 -3.69
N LEU A 46 -13.63 -10.44 -2.56
CA LEU A 46 -12.82 -10.24 -1.35
C LEU A 46 -12.38 -11.58 -0.73
N SER A 47 -13.27 -12.60 -0.72
CA SER A 47 -12.90 -13.93 -0.24
C SER A 47 -11.79 -14.56 -1.07
N PHE A 48 -11.68 -14.23 -2.36
CA PHE A 48 -10.57 -14.68 -3.18
C PHE A 48 -9.30 -13.85 -2.90
N LEU A 49 -9.39 -12.52 -2.98
CA LEU A 49 -8.24 -11.63 -2.84
C LEU A 49 -7.58 -11.72 -1.45
N ALA A 50 -8.36 -11.93 -0.40
CA ALA A 50 -7.86 -12.08 0.96
C ALA A 50 -7.77 -13.54 1.42
N SER A 51 -7.73 -14.51 0.49
CA SER A 51 -7.58 -15.93 0.84
C SER A 51 -6.12 -16.30 1.14
N ASP A 52 -5.93 -17.31 1.98
CA ASP A 52 -4.61 -17.91 2.24
C ASP A 52 -3.93 -18.43 0.97
N ALA A 53 -4.71 -18.78 -0.07
CA ALA A 53 -4.18 -19.21 -1.35
C ALA A 53 -3.30 -18.17 -2.03
N LEU A 54 -3.53 -16.88 -1.73
CA LEU A 54 -2.71 -15.78 -2.23
C LEU A 54 -1.57 -15.37 -1.30
N GLN A 55 -1.35 -16.12 -0.21
CA GLN A 55 -0.21 -15.93 0.69
C GLN A 55 0.05 -14.46 1.03
N GLY A 56 -1.03 -13.71 1.28
CA GLY A 56 -0.97 -12.29 1.62
C GLY A 56 -0.48 -11.37 0.50
N ARG A 57 -0.52 -11.77 -0.75
CA ARG A 57 -0.21 -10.94 -1.93
C ARG A 57 1.09 -10.11 -1.81
N GLY A 58 2.11 -10.68 -1.15
CA GLY A 58 3.35 -9.94 -0.86
C GLY A 58 3.93 -9.25 -2.10
N SER A 59 4.30 -7.97 -1.95
CA SER A 59 4.87 -7.13 -3.02
C SER A 59 6.02 -7.82 -3.76
N GLY A 60 5.96 -7.89 -5.08
CA GLY A 60 6.97 -8.50 -5.95
C GLY A 60 6.96 -10.02 -5.96
N THR A 61 5.94 -10.67 -5.38
CA THR A 61 5.83 -12.14 -5.37
C THR A 61 4.92 -12.66 -6.49
N GLY A 62 5.01 -13.96 -6.78
CA GLY A 62 4.08 -14.62 -7.70
C GLY A 62 2.62 -14.53 -7.26
N TYR A 63 2.35 -14.37 -5.97
CA TYR A 63 1.01 -14.25 -5.42
C TYR A 63 0.39 -12.87 -5.68
N GLU A 64 1.17 -11.80 -5.61
CA GLU A 64 0.76 -10.48 -6.10
C GLU A 64 0.43 -10.54 -7.60
N ARG A 65 1.25 -11.22 -8.39
CA ARG A 65 0.97 -11.41 -9.82
C ARG A 65 -0.33 -12.17 -10.06
N ILE A 66 -0.61 -13.23 -9.30
CA ILE A 66 -1.88 -13.97 -9.43
C ILE A 66 -3.07 -13.05 -9.12
N ALA A 67 -2.98 -12.20 -8.09
CA ALA A 67 -4.01 -11.20 -7.80
C ALA A 67 -4.18 -10.21 -8.98
N ALA A 68 -3.07 -9.77 -9.59
CA ALA A 68 -3.09 -8.90 -10.76
C ALA A 68 -3.79 -9.57 -11.97
N GLU A 69 -3.47 -10.81 -12.27
CA GLU A 69 -4.10 -11.55 -13.37
C GLU A 69 -5.61 -11.79 -13.10
N TYR A 70 -5.98 -12.05 -11.85
CA TYR A 70 -7.40 -12.15 -11.47
C TYR A 70 -8.15 -10.86 -11.73
N ILE A 71 -7.65 -9.70 -11.23
CA ILE A 71 -8.28 -8.40 -11.44
C ILE A 71 -8.36 -8.08 -12.94
N GLY A 72 -7.29 -8.34 -13.71
CA GLY A 72 -7.28 -8.17 -15.15
C GLY A 72 -8.33 -9.03 -15.87
N SER A 73 -8.54 -10.27 -15.42
CA SER A 73 -9.56 -11.16 -15.97
C SER A 73 -10.98 -10.64 -15.68
N MET A 74 -11.22 -10.07 -14.51
CA MET A 74 -12.48 -9.44 -14.16
C MET A 74 -12.75 -8.19 -15.00
N PHE A 75 -11.74 -7.33 -15.22
CA PHE A 75 -11.87 -6.20 -16.14
C PHE A 75 -12.24 -6.65 -17.57
N SER A 76 -11.60 -7.73 -18.05
CA SER A 76 -11.95 -8.32 -19.35
C SER A 76 -13.40 -8.81 -19.37
N GLN A 77 -13.85 -9.50 -18.33
CA GLN A 77 -15.23 -9.98 -18.19
C GLN A 77 -16.24 -8.83 -18.20
N PHE A 78 -15.89 -7.70 -17.61
CA PHE A 78 -16.74 -6.50 -17.59
C PHE A 78 -16.70 -5.72 -18.90
N GLY A 79 -15.85 -6.10 -19.86
CA GLY A 79 -15.74 -5.47 -21.18
C GLY A 79 -14.92 -4.19 -21.19
N LEU A 80 -13.99 -3.99 -20.25
CA LEU A 80 -13.05 -2.90 -20.27
C LEU A 80 -12.00 -3.09 -21.37
N GLU A 81 -11.43 -1.99 -21.84
CA GLU A 81 -10.25 -2.03 -22.70
C GLU A 81 -8.99 -2.23 -21.84
N PRO A 82 -8.00 -3.02 -22.32
CA PRO A 82 -6.74 -3.21 -21.61
C PRO A 82 -5.87 -1.94 -21.66
N GLY A 83 -5.34 -1.54 -20.49
CA GLY A 83 -4.46 -0.38 -20.33
C GLY A 83 -3.02 -0.72 -19.94
N GLY A 84 -2.70 -1.99 -19.75
CA GLY A 84 -1.37 -2.47 -19.37
C GLY A 84 -0.41 -2.61 -20.54
N ASP A 85 0.59 -3.48 -20.37
CA ASP A 85 1.64 -3.68 -21.36
C ASP A 85 1.14 -4.42 -22.61
N ALA A 86 1.81 -4.18 -23.72
CA ALA A 86 1.61 -4.98 -24.94
C ALA A 86 2.52 -6.21 -24.90
N ASP A 87 2.00 -7.33 -25.40
CA ASP A 87 2.79 -8.53 -25.65
C ASP A 87 3.72 -8.39 -26.87
N ALA A 88 4.47 -9.43 -27.19
CA ALA A 88 5.38 -9.44 -28.33
C ALA A 88 4.70 -9.24 -29.70
N SER A 89 3.38 -9.45 -29.79
CA SER A 89 2.57 -9.19 -31.00
C SER A 89 1.97 -7.79 -31.04
N GLY A 90 2.17 -6.98 -30.01
CA GLY A 90 1.63 -5.63 -29.86
C GLY A 90 0.21 -5.58 -29.27
N VAL A 91 -0.34 -6.71 -28.85
CA VAL A 91 -1.67 -6.78 -28.20
C VAL A 91 -1.53 -6.38 -26.73
N LYS A 92 -2.29 -5.37 -26.32
CA LYS A 92 -2.30 -4.91 -24.92
C LYS A 92 -3.00 -5.88 -23.99
N GLY A 93 -2.38 -6.12 -22.85
CA GLY A 93 -2.99 -6.78 -21.68
C GLY A 93 -3.49 -5.80 -20.64
N PHE A 94 -4.08 -6.31 -19.56
CA PHE A 94 -4.50 -5.49 -18.42
C PHE A 94 -3.36 -5.27 -17.43
N VAL A 95 -2.39 -6.18 -17.39
CA VAL A 95 -1.26 -6.13 -16.45
C VAL A 95 -0.12 -5.30 -17.04
N GLN A 96 0.39 -4.35 -16.25
CA GLN A 96 1.58 -3.58 -16.51
C GLN A 96 2.69 -4.10 -15.59
N ARG A 97 3.78 -4.61 -16.19
CA ARG A 97 4.95 -5.04 -15.42
C ARG A 97 5.76 -3.81 -14.99
N VAL A 98 5.95 -3.68 -13.69
CA VAL A 98 6.77 -2.63 -13.08
C VAL A 98 8.12 -3.22 -12.72
N PRO A 99 9.17 -3.01 -13.52
CA PRO A 99 10.48 -3.58 -13.24
C PRO A 99 11.08 -2.94 -11.98
N LEU A 100 11.66 -3.78 -11.15
CA LEU A 100 12.37 -3.36 -9.95
C LEU A 100 13.87 -3.55 -10.18
N GLU A 101 14.63 -2.48 -9.96
CA GLU A 101 16.09 -2.52 -9.98
C GLU A 101 16.58 -2.80 -8.56
N SER A 102 17.41 -3.81 -8.41
CA SER A 102 18.12 -4.10 -7.18
C SER A 102 19.60 -3.81 -7.37
N SER A 103 20.27 -3.40 -6.31
CA SER A 103 21.72 -3.29 -6.33
C SER A 103 22.31 -3.84 -5.03
N LYS A 104 23.47 -4.49 -5.12
CA LYS A 104 24.22 -4.95 -3.97
C LYS A 104 25.63 -4.40 -4.02
N PHE A 105 26.20 -4.15 -2.87
CA PHE A 105 27.62 -3.81 -2.80
C PHE A 105 28.46 -5.04 -3.13
N THR A 106 29.49 -4.83 -3.95
CA THR A 106 30.49 -5.89 -4.28
C THR A 106 31.63 -5.89 -3.29
N GLU A 107 31.82 -4.77 -2.57
CA GLU A 107 32.81 -4.57 -1.54
C GLU A 107 32.16 -3.86 -0.35
N PRO A 108 32.71 -4.01 0.88
CA PRO A 108 32.22 -3.27 2.03
C PRO A 108 32.21 -1.76 1.77
N PRO A 109 31.04 -1.06 1.85
CA PRO A 109 31.00 0.37 1.67
C PRO A 109 31.73 1.11 2.79
N ALA A 110 32.12 2.36 2.50
CA ALA A 110 32.75 3.23 3.46
C ALA A 110 31.81 4.36 3.88
N PHE A 111 31.93 4.78 5.13
CA PHE A 111 31.40 6.03 5.64
C PHE A 111 32.57 6.99 5.93
N THR A 112 32.57 8.14 5.29
CA THR A 112 33.69 9.09 5.34
C THR A 112 33.16 10.46 5.77
N VAL A 113 33.87 11.12 6.66
CA VAL A 113 33.54 12.49 7.07
C VAL A 113 34.80 13.37 6.95
N THR A 114 34.68 14.44 6.20
CA THR A 114 35.77 15.40 5.96
C THR A 114 35.45 16.73 6.64
N ALA A 115 36.38 17.21 7.46
CA ALA A 115 36.33 18.51 8.16
C ALA A 115 37.62 19.26 7.89
N GLY A 116 37.58 20.28 7.03
CA GLY A 116 38.80 20.97 6.55
C GLY A 116 39.74 20.00 5.83
N SER A 117 40.97 19.85 6.31
CA SER A 117 41.97 18.90 5.79
C SER A 117 41.89 17.50 6.39
N ASN A 118 41.09 17.32 7.43
CA ASN A 118 41.03 16.06 8.17
C ASN A 118 39.90 15.20 7.61
N THR A 119 40.19 13.89 7.40
CA THR A 119 39.24 12.93 6.92
C THR A 119 39.21 11.72 7.86
N HIS A 120 38.01 11.39 8.34
CA HIS A 120 37.72 10.18 9.12
C HIS A 120 37.02 9.20 8.21
N LYS A 121 37.43 7.92 8.28
CA LYS A 121 36.88 6.87 7.43
C LYS A 121 36.59 5.62 8.25
N TRP A 122 35.37 5.11 8.11
CA TRP A 122 34.87 3.88 8.71
C TRP A 122 34.48 2.91 7.59
N GLN A 123 34.77 1.62 7.81
CA GLN A 123 34.49 0.54 6.86
C GLN A 123 33.32 -0.31 7.35
N PHE A 124 32.37 -0.59 6.48
CA PHE A 124 31.23 -1.46 6.80
C PHE A 124 31.69 -2.84 7.29
N GLY A 125 30.99 -3.38 8.29
CA GLY A 125 31.25 -4.69 8.90
C GLY A 125 32.37 -4.68 9.94
N ARG A 126 33.38 -3.82 9.79
CA ARG A 126 34.46 -3.65 10.75
C ARG A 126 34.16 -2.55 11.76
N ASP A 127 33.75 -1.38 11.27
CA ASP A 127 33.63 -0.17 12.08
C ASP A 127 32.17 0.28 12.24
N PHE A 128 31.29 -0.08 11.33
CA PHE A 128 29.87 0.27 11.37
C PHE A 128 28.96 -0.74 10.68
N LEU A 129 27.67 -0.67 10.98
CA LEU A 129 26.61 -1.40 10.27
C LEU A 129 25.55 -0.45 9.72
N VAL A 130 24.75 -0.94 8.77
CA VAL A 130 23.60 -0.25 8.19
C VAL A 130 22.34 -1.01 8.52
N SER A 131 21.38 -0.36 9.16
CA SER A 131 20.09 -0.96 9.53
C SER A 131 18.96 -0.67 8.54
N PHE A 132 19.13 0.38 7.73
CA PHE A 132 18.17 0.75 6.68
C PHE A 132 18.92 1.46 5.55
N LEU A 133 18.60 1.12 4.29
CA LEU A 133 19.31 1.67 3.13
C LEU A 133 18.34 1.87 1.95
N ARG A 134 18.31 3.10 1.42
CA ARG A 134 17.56 3.45 0.20
C ARG A 134 18.44 4.00 -0.92
N ALA A 135 19.74 4.21 -0.70
CA ALA A 135 20.66 4.66 -1.73
C ALA A 135 22.06 4.07 -1.50
N HIS A 136 22.76 3.77 -2.59
CA HIS A 136 24.14 3.26 -2.54
C HIS A 136 25.20 4.36 -2.45
N LYS A 137 24.81 5.60 -2.69
CA LYS A 137 25.64 6.80 -2.48
C LYS A 137 24.82 7.85 -1.76
N ILE A 138 25.35 8.38 -0.70
CA ILE A 138 24.72 9.41 0.13
C ILE A 138 25.78 10.44 0.46
N SER A 139 25.45 11.71 0.38
CA SER A 139 26.32 12.78 0.83
C SER A 139 25.48 13.93 1.42
N GLY A 140 26.03 14.60 2.42
CA GLY A 140 25.38 15.73 3.05
C GLY A 140 26.29 16.44 4.02
N GLU A 141 25.88 17.64 4.45
CA GLU A 141 26.53 18.31 5.57
C GLU A 141 26.23 17.56 6.87
N LEU A 142 27.24 17.44 7.73
CA LEU A 142 27.09 16.78 9.02
C LEU A 142 26.31 17.68 9.97
N GLN A 143 25.22 17.17 10.52
CA GLN A 143 24.44 17.82 11.57
C GLN A 143 24.44 16.97 12.82
N VAL A 144 24.80 17.55 13.97
CA VAL A 144 24.73 16.87 15.27
C VAL A 144 23.50 17.39 16.03
N ILE A 145 22.63 16.51 16.48
CA ILE A 145 21.42 16.88 17.23
C ILE A 145 21.22 15.97 18.44
N GLU A 146 20.51 16.47 19.44
CA GLU A 146 19.94 15.66 20.51
C GLU A 146 18.71 14.88 19.99
N SER A 147 18.24 13.88 20.73
CA SER A 147 17.14 12.99 20.32
C SER A 147 15.82 13.72 19.98
N SER A 148 15.61 14.92 20.53
CA SER A 148 14.45 15.80 20.26
C SER A 148 14.72 16.88 19.23
N GLY A 149 15.94 16.92 18.66
CA GLY A 149 16.33 17.92 17.67
C GLY A 149 15.66 17.72 16.32
N ALA A 150 15.53 18.80 15.54
CA ALA A 150 14.95 18.77 14.21
C ALA A 150 16.01 18.43 13.15
N PRO A 151 15.87 17.32 12.40
CA PRO A 151 16.74 16.96 11.29
C PRO A 151 16.60 17.96 10.13
N ALA A 152 17.72 18.38 9.55
CA ALA A 152 17.71 19.23 8.37
C ALA A 152 17.60 18.39 7.07
N LYS A 153 16.89 18.93 6.09
CA LYS A 153 16.75 18.30 4.76
C LYS A 153 18.13 18.19 4.08
N GLY A 154 18.45 17.00 3.58
CA GLY A 154 19.71 16.70 2.88
C GLY A 154 20.93 16.56 3.80
N ALA A 155 20.80 16.73 5.11
CA ALA A 155 21.90 16.54 6.05
C ALA A 155 22.15 15.06 6.38
N VAL A 156 23.39 14.74 6.75
CA VAL A 156 23.73 13.49 7.46
C VAL A 156 23.68 13.79 8.95
N VAL A 157 22.68 13.25 9.62
CA VAL A 157 22.30 13.65 10.98
C VAL A 157 22.85 12.67 12.00
N VAL A 158 23.76 13.10 12.84
CA VAL A 158 24.24 12.35 14.01
C VAL A 158 23.32 12.65 15.19
N VAL A 159 22.67 11.64 15.71
CA VAL A 159 21.73 11.79 16.83
C VAL A 159 22.35 11.22 18.10
N LYS A 160 22.50 12.07 19.11
CA LYS A 160 22.93 11.62 20.43
C LYS A 160 21.78 10.92 21.15
N LEU A 161 21.86 9.62 21.23
CA LEU A 161 20.92 8.79 21.95
C LEU A 161 21.58 8.16 23.18
N PRO A 162 20.84 7.92 24.27
CA PRO A 162 21.33 7.11 25.36
C PRO A 162 21.71 5.69 24.85
N GLU A 163 22.78 5.11 25.37
CA GLU A 163 23.24 3.76 25.00
C GLU A 163 22.12 2.70 25.11
N LYS A 164 21.23 2.86 26.10
CA LYS A 164 20.08 1.97 26.35
C LYS A 164 18.77 2.44 25.73
N ALA A 165 18.82 3.27 24.66
CA ALA A 165 17.60 3.70 23.98
C ALA A 165 16.82 2.49 23.44
N HIS A 166 15.51 2.43 23.75
CA HIS A 166 14.63 1.35 23.34
C HIS A 166 14.42 1.36 21.80
N ALA A 167 14.06 0.18 21.25
CA ALA A 167 13.86 0.00 19.82
C ALA A 167 12.85 0.99 19.22
N GLU A 168 11.74 1.26 19.92
CA GLU A 168 10.74 2.25 19.49
C GLU A 168 11.30 3.66 19.39
N GLN A 169 12.10 4.09 20.38
CA GLN A 169 12.73 5.42 20.37
C GLN A 169 13.69 5.55 19.19
N ARG A 170 14.49 4.52 18.92
CA ARG A 170 15.40 4.48 17.76
C ARG A 170 14.64 4.53 16.46
N ARG A 171 13.55 3.75 16.34
CA ARG A 171 12.67 3.76 15.17
C ARG A 171 12.05 5.15 14.94
N ALA A 172 11.55 5.78 15.99
CA ALA A 172 10.96 7.12 15.92
C ALA A 172 11.96 8.15 15.38
N VAL A 173 13.23 8.10 15.85
CA VAL A 173 14.30 8.98 15.37
C VAL A 173 14.62 8.73 13.89
N ILE A 174 14.73 7.47 13.47
CA ILE A 174 14.97 7.10 12.06
C ILE A 174 13.83 7.64 11.18
N MET A 175 12.58 7.42 11.58
CA MET A 175 11.40 7.86 10.83
C MET A 175 11.27 9.37 10.79
N SER A 176 11.61 10.07 11.89
CA SER A 176 11.66 11.53 11.95
C SER A 176 12.69 12.10 10.97
N ALA A 177 13.91 11.53 10.97
CA ALA A 177 14.97 11.96 10.05
C ALA A 177 14.59 11.71 8.59
N PHE A 178 14.00 10.53 8.31
CA PHE A 178 13.50 10.19 6.98
C PHE A 178 12.40 11.16 6.53
N GLY A 179 11.40 11.40 7.39
CA GLY A 179 10.29 12.31 7.11
C GLY A 179 10.73 13.77 6.90
N ALA A 180 11.79 14.21 7.59
CA ALA A 180 12.40 15.53 7.39
C ALA A 180 13.22 15.63 6.10
N GLY A 181 13.44 14.52 5.39
CA GLY A 181 14.25 14.48 4.18
C GLY A 181 15.74 14.56 4.43
N ALA A 182 16.23 14.13 5.60
CA ALA A 182 17.66 13.94 5.83
C ALA A 182 18.25 12.93 4.84
N ALA A 183 19.53 13.08 4.48
CA ALA A 183 20.22 12.14 3.60
C ALA A 183 20.60 10.85 4.34
N ALA A 184 20.94 10.95 5.63
CA ALA A 184 21.17 9.81 6.50
C ALA A 184 20.95 10.16 7.96
N VAL A 185 20.72 9.13 8.78
CA VAL A 185 20.80 9.24 10.24
C VAL A 185 21.89 8.30 10.75
N VAL A 186 22.72 8.81 11.64
CA VAL A 186 23.81 8.09 12.31
C VAL A 186 23.48 7.97 13.78
N LEU A 187 23.45 6.75 14.30
CA LEU A 187 23.03 6.41 15.66
C LEU A 187 24.10 5.58 16.36
N PRO A 188 24.23 5.66 17.69
CA PRO A 188 25.02 4.70 18.45
C PRO A 188 24.60 3.25 18.14
N GLU A 189 25.53 2.32 18.07
CA GLU A 189 25.21 0.91 17.81
C GLU A 189 24.40 0.30 18.97
N THR A 190 23.57 -0.71 18.64
CA THR A 190 22.93 -1.55 19.63
C THR A 190 23.86 -2.68 20.05
N GLU A 191 23.59 -3.33 21.19
CA GLU A 191 24.36 -4.51 21.60
C GLU A 191 24.30 -5.64 20.54
N ALA A 192 23.16 -5.82 19.88
CA ALA A 192 23.04 -6.78 18.79
C ALA A 192 23.94 -6.43 17.60
N ASN A 193 23.96 -5.14 17.18
CA ASN A 193 24.81 -4.66 16.10
C ASN A 193 26.29 -4.81 16.47
N ARG A 194 26.67 -4.47 17.70
CA ARG A 194 28.02 -4.67 18.21
C ARG A 194 28.46 -6.12 18.10
N LYS A 195 27.65 -7.06 18.61
CA LYS A 195 27.95 -8.49 18.52
C LYS A 195 28.11 -8.97 17.08
N THR A 196 27.23 -8.56 16.17
CA THR A 196 27.31 -8.89 14.74
C THR A 196 28.61 -8.37 14.11
N ARG A 197 28.98 -7.12 14.42
CA ARG A 197 30.19 -6.49 13.92
C ARG A 197 31.45 -7.17 14.46
N GLU A 198 31.52 -7.40 15.76
CA GLU A 198 32.65 -8.05 16.44
C GLU A 198 32.86 -9.50 16.01
N ALA A 199 31.78 -10.21 15.71
CA ALA A 199 31.82 -11.58 15.16
C ALA A 199 32.23 -11.63 13.68
N GLY A 200 32.26 -10.50 12.96
CA GLY A 200 32.52 -10.46 11.52
C GLY A 200 31.38 -11.04 10.67
N ASP A 201 30.17 -11.16 11.24
CA ASP A 201 29.01 -11.78 10.59
C ASP A 201 28.20 -10.78 9.73
N ALA A 202 28.70 -9.58 9.52
CA ALA A 202 28.03 -8.55 8.75
C ALA A 202 27.95 -8.93 7.27
N ARG A 203 26.72 -9.10 6.77
CA ARG A 203 26.48 -9.30 5.34
C ARG A 203 26.47 -7.98 4.62
N LEU A 204 27.06 -7.92 3.42
CA LEU A 204 27.03 -6.71 2.60
C LEU A 204 25.60 -6.23 2.40
N PRO A 205 25.33 -4.91 2.57
CA PRO A 205 23.99 -4.40 2.42
C PRO A 205 23.55 -4.48 0.96
N THR A 206 22.28 -4.81 0.79
CA THR A 206 21.60 -4.81 -0.51
C THR A 206 20.57 -3.71 -0.53
N LEU A 207 20.38 -3.06 -1.66
CA LEU A 207 19.22 -2.22 -1.90
C LEU A 207 18.12 -3.14 -2.44
N PRO A 208 16.98 -3.23 -1.74
CA PRO A 208 15.85 -4.00 -2.24
C PRO A 208 15.40 -3.45 -3.59
N GLY A 209 14.74 -4.30 -4.37
CA GLY A 209 14.16 -3.93 -5.65
C GLY A 209 13.30 -2.66 -5.54
N ARG A 210 13.57 -1.68 -6.41
CA ARG A 210 12.90 -0.38 -6.44
C ARG A 210 12.71 0.08 -7.87
N VAL A 211 11.74 0.93 -8.08
CA VAL A 211 11.57 1.61 -9.38
C VAL A 211 12.63 2.70 -9.50
N SER A 212 13.38 2.70 -10.60
CA SER A 212 14.27 3.79 -10.96
C SER A 212 13.41 5.00 -11.34
N ALA A 213 13.21 5.91 -10.39
CA ALA A 213 12.47 7.16 -10.63
C ALA A 213 13.32 8.36 -10.21
N ALA A 214 13.37 9.37 -11.06
CA ALA A 214 13.95 10.65 -10.72
C ALA A 214 13.19 11.25 -9.50
N GLY A 215 13.91 11.62 -8.44
CA GLY A 215 13.35 12.19 -7.23
C GLY A 215 13.17 11.22 -6.05
N GLU A 216 13.76 10.04 -6.12
CA GLU A 216 13.74 9.10 -4.99
C GLU A 216 14.52 9.67 -3.78
N VAL A 217 13.90 9.60 -2.60
CA VAL A 217 14.57 10.06 -1.36
C VAL A 217 15.73 9.13 -1.05
N GLN A 218 16.95 9.67 -1.10
CA GLN A 218 18.15 8.96 -0.66
C GLN A 218 18.14 8.94 0.86
N PHE A 219 18.35 7.77 1.47
CA PHE A 219 18.42 7.66 2.92
C PHE A 219 19.20 6.42 3.36
N ALA A 220 19.93 6.55 4.49
CA ALA A 220 20.47 5.42 5.22
C ALA A 220 20.37 5.65 6.73
N ALA A 221 20.18 4.56 7.48
CA ALA A 221 20.38 4.54 8.92
C ALA A 221 21.66 3.75 9.23
N ILE A 222 22.65 4.48 9.72
CA ILE A 222 24.01 3.99 10.00
C ILE A 222 24.16 3.82 11.51
N SER A 223 24.78 2.72 11.92
CA SER A 223 25.02 2.36 13.32
C SER A 223 26.52 2.33 13.59
N LEU A 224 27.00 3.22 14.45
CA LEU A 224 28.42 3.36 14.81
C LEU A 224 28.65 3.12 16.30
N PRO A 225 29.85 2.65 16.70
CA PRO A 225 30.29 2.63 18.09
C PRO A 225 30.24 4.03 18.72
N GLN A 226 30.08 4.09 20.05
CA GLN A 226 29.92 5.38 20.76
C GLN A 226 31.15 6.30 20.60
N ASP A 227 32.35 5.76 20.62
CA ASP A 227 33.59 6.53 20.39
C ASP A 227 33.63 7.20 19.01
N ALA A 228 33.11 6.54 17.96
CA ALA A 228 32.98 7.14 16.65
C ALA A 228 31.89 8.24 16.62
N ILE A 229 30.77 8.05 17.35
CA ILE A 229 29.75 9.09 17.54
C ILE A 229 30.37 10.33 18.22
N ASP A 230 31.19 10.12 19.26
CA ASP A 230 31.85 11.19 19.99
C ASP A 230 32.85 11.97 19.10
N VAL A 231 33.60 11.27 18.24
CA VAL A 231 34.44 11.90 17.22
C VAL A 231 33.60 12.76 16.28
N LEU A 232 32.48 12.23 15.75
CA LEU A 232 31.61 12.98 14.85
C LEU A 232 30.99 14.22 15.54
N ALA A 233 30.62 14.08 16.80
CA ALA A 233 30.02 15.17 17.58
C ALA A 233 31.01 16.30 17.91
N GLY A 234 32.30 16.01 17.88
CA GLY A 234 33.38 17.00 18.09
C GLY A 234 33.85 17.70 16.82
N LEU A 235 33.37 17.37 15.64
CA LEU A 235 33.79 17.98 14.40
C LEU A 235 33.22 19.39 14.24
N PRO A 236 33.99 20.31 13.58
CA PRO A 236 33.50 21.67 13.35
C PRO A 236 32.30 21.69 12.38
N ALA A 237 31.52 22.77 12.46
CA ALA A 237 30.45 23.05 11.50
C ALA A 237 30.99 23.07 10.06
N GLY A 238 30.16 22.63 9.09
CA GLY A 238 30.56 22.55 7.68
C GLY A 238 31.29 21.23 7.34
N ALA A 239 31.46 20.29 8.28
CA ALA A 239 31.94 18.96 7.97
C ALA A 239 30.97 18.25 6.98
N ARG A 240 31.52 17.52 6.01
CA ARG A 240 30.73 16.78 5.00
C ARG A 240 30.90 15.29 5.19
N ALA A 241 29.77 14.60 5.15
CA ALA A 241 29.72 13.16 5.27
C ALA A 241 29.33 12.52 3.93
N GLU A 242 29.95 11.39 3.65
CA GLU A 242 29.69 10.57 2.46
C GLU A 242 29.61 9.09 2.87
N PHE A 243 28.62 8.41 2.34
CA PHE A 243 28.50 6.94 2.44
C PHE A 243 28.42 6.37 1.03
N GLY A 244 29.17 5.29 0.76
CA GLY A 244 29.08 4.60 -0.52
C GLY A 244 30.19 3.58 -0.75
N GLY A 245 30.11 2.93 -1.90
CA GLY A 245 31.05 1.93 -2.36
C GLY A 245 30.69 1.44 -3.78
N THR A 246 31.43 0.45 -4.25
CA THR A 246 31.18 -0.20 -5.54
C THR A 246 29.95 -1.10 -5.45
N THR A 247 29.05 -0.96 -6.40
CA THR A 247 27.83 -1.77 -6.48
C THR A 247 27.72 -2.43 -7.86
N GLU A 248 27.07 -3.58 -7.89
CA GLU A 248 26.55 -4.15 -9.12
C GLU A 248 25.03 -4.08 -9.11
N GLN A 249 24.46 -3.84 -10.29
CA GLN A 249 23.00 -3.93 -10.47
C GLN A 249 22.62 -5.40 -10.69
N SER A 250 21.45 -5.74 -10.15
CA SER A 250 20.83 -7.05 -10.35
C SER A 250 19.35 -6.86 -10.65
N ASP A 251 18.74 -7.86 -11.29
CA ASP A 251 17.30 -7.90 -11.45
C ASP A 251 16.63 -7.94 -10.07
N GLY A 252 15.89 -6.91 -9.74
CA GLY A 252 15.11 -6.80 -8.51
C GLY A 252 13.76 -7.50 -8.60
N GLY A 253 13.48 -8.17 -9.73
CA GLY A 253 12.18 -8.74 -10.02
C GLY A 253 11.21 -7.72 -10.62
N ALA A 254 9.95 -7.87 -10.29
CA ALA A 254 8.91 -6.95 -10.73
C ALA A 254 7.77 -6.91 -9.73
N THR A 255 7.03 -5.84 -9.73
CA THR A 255 5.66 -5.74 -9.23
C THR A 255 4.72 -5.47 -10.40
N TRP A 256 3.43 -5.44 -10.17
CA TRP A 256 2.46 -5.36 -11.27
C TRP A 256 1.32 -4.41 -10.95
N ASN A 257 1.08 -3.47 -11.87
CA ASN A 257 -0.16 -2.71 -11.89
C ASN A 257 -1.18 -3.44 -12.75
N VAL A 258 -2.47 -3.22 -12.48
CA VAL A 258 -3.55 -3.68 -13.36
C VAL A 258 -4.35 -2.48 -13.80
N ILE A 259 -4.55 -2.34 -15.12
CA ILE A 259 -5.15 -1.13 -15.70
C ILE A 259 -6.27 -1.54 -16.66
N GLY A 260 -7.50 -1.18 -16.30
CA GLY A 260 -8.69 -1.28 -17.14
C GLY A 260 -9.18 0.10 -17.58
N VAL A 261 -9.76 0.22 -18.76
CA VAL A 261 -10.14 1.52 -19.34
C VAL A 261 -11.56 1.48 -19.89
N ILE A 262 -12.37 2.46 -19.53
CA ILE A 262 -13.59 2.81 -20.25
C ILE A 262 -13.32 4.12 -21.01
N ARG A 263 -13.25 4.06 -22.34
CA ARG A 263 -12.97 5.24 -23.17
C ARG A 263 -14.12 6.23 -23.12
N GLY A 264 -13.78 7.49 -22.86
CA GLY A 264 -14.71 8.59 -22.94
C GLY A 264 -15.08 8.99 -24.38
N THR A 265 -16.05 9.86 -24.49
CA THR A 265 -16.52 10.44 -25.78
C THR A 265 -15.95 11.82 -26.03
N ASP A 266 -15.37 12.48 -25.01
CA ASP A 266 -14.81 13.82 -25.10
C ASP A 266 -13.46 13.82 -25.83
N PRO A 267 -13.34 14.58 -26.94
CA PRO A 267 -12.08 14.70 -27.68
C PRO A 267 -10.98 15.44 -26.89
N SER A 268 -11.30 16.12 -25.79
CA SER A 268 -10.29 16.77 -24.93
C SER A 268 -9.30 15.78 -24.31
N GLY A 269 -9.67 14.49 -24.24
CA GLY A 269 -8.87 13.44 -23.65
C GLY A 269 -8.80 13.48 -22.11
N GLU A 270 -9.71 14.23 -21.46
CA GLU A 270 -9.80 14.25 -20.00
C GLU A 270 -10.13 12.87 -19.43
N ALA A 271 -9.54 12.57 -18.29
CA ALA A 271 -9.73 11.29 -17.60
C ALA A 271 -9.93 11.47 -16.10
N ILE A 272 -10.56 10.47 -15.48
CA ILE A 272 -10.54 10.24 -14.04
C ILE A 272 -9.93 8.87 -13.76
N ILE A 273 -9.36 8.72 -12.57
CA ILE A 273 -8.82 7.45 -12.08
C ILE A 273 -9.63 7.00 -10.88
N LEU A 274 -9.89 5.71 -10.81
CA LEU A 274 -10.34 4.99 -9.63
C LEU A 274 -9.26 3.97 -9.31
N SER A 275 -8.57 4.14 -8.18
CA SER A 275 -7.41 3.32 -7.84
C SER A 275 -7.52 2.65 -6.47
N ALA A 276 -6.67 1.66 -6.24
CA ALA A 276 -6.43 0.95 -4.99
C ALA A 276 -5.05 0.31 -5.08
N HIS A 277 -4.53 -0.29 -4.00
CA HIS A 277 -3.35 -1.15 -4.13
C HIS A 277 -3.69 -2.64 -3.98
N LEU A 278 -2.98 -3.47 -4.75
CA LEU A 278 -3.30 -4.90 -4.83
C LEU A 278 -2.39 -5.79 -3.98
N ASP A 279 -1.21 -5.29 -3.62
CA ASP A 279 -0.26 -6.00 -2.78
C ASP A 279 -0.61 -5.88 -1.29
N HIS A 280 0.06 -6.69 -0.48
CA HIS A 280 0.10 -6.55 0.97
C HIS A 280 1.42 -7.14 1.49
N LEU A 281 1.50 -7.45 2.79
CA LEU A 281 2.76 -7.80 3.45
C LEU A 281 3.27 -9.22 3.15
N GLY A 282 2.43 -10.10 2.63
CA GLY A 282 2.82 -11.47 2.30
C GLY A 282 2.87 -12.38 3.52
N VAL A 283 3.91 -13.21 3.62
CA VAL A 283 4.11 -14.19 4.70
C VAL A 283 5.30 -13.82 5.56
N ASN A 284 5.13 -13.85 6.87
CA ASN A 284 6.22 -13.73 7.82
C ASN A 284 6.60 -15.11 8.37
N GLU A 285 7.59 -15.75 7.79
CA GLU A 285 8.05 -17.09 8.18
C GLU A 285 8.55 -17.20 9.63
N GLN A 286 8.92 -16.06 10.23
CA GLN A 286 9.41 -16.01 11.61
C GLN A 286 8.31 -15.81 12.64
N ALA A 287 7.08 -15.51 12.22
CA ALA A 287 5.96 -15.35 13.13
C ALA A 287 5.55 -16.69 13.75
N THR A 288 5.09 -16.63 15.00
CA THR A 288 4.42 -17.76 15.68
C THR A 288 2.93 -17.68 15.45
N GLY A 289 2.27 -18.82 15.20
CA GLY A 289 0.85 -18.88 14.87
C GLY A 289 0.59 -18.62 13.40
N ASP A 290 -0.41 -17.81 13.10
CA ASP A 290 -0.72 -17.41 11.73
C ASP A 290 0.38 -16.50 11.17
N LYS A 291 0.86 -16.86 9.98
CA LYS A 291 1.99 -16.19 9.30
C LYS A 291 1.55 -15.39 8.08
N ILE A 292 0.32 -15.59 7.63
CA ILE A 292 -0.20 -15.01 6.39
C ILE A 292 -0.88 -13.69 6.72
N TYR A 293 -0.41 -12.62 6.14
CA TYR A 293 -1.02 -11.30 6.23
C TYR A 293 -2.03 -11.17 5.10
N ASN A 294 -3.29 -11.58 5.34
CA ASN A 294 -4.31 -11.66 4.28
C ASN A 294 -4.68 -10.28 3.72
N GLY A 295 -4.65 -9.22 4.54
CA GLY A 295 -4.94 -7.86 4.10
C GLY A 295 -6.34 -7.74 3.51
N ALA A 296 -7.37 -8.16 4.28
CA ALA A 296 -8.74 -8.12 3.80
C ALA A 296 -9.29 -6.70 3.72
N ASP A 297 -9.01 -5.90 4.75
CA ASP A 297 -9.31 -4.48 4.74
C ASP A 297 -8.22 -3.72 3.98
N ASP A 298 -6.96 -4.02 4.23
CA ASP A 298 -5.75 -3.42 3.64
C ASP A 298 -5.12 -4.33 2.56
N ASP A 299 -5.31 -4.18 1.24
CA ASP A 299 -6.29 -3.32 0.62
C ASP A 299 -7.11 -4.12 -0.40
N ALA A 300 -7.44 -5.40 -0.04
CA ALA A 300 -8.37 -6.16 -0.87
C ALA A 300 -9.73 -5.46 -0.96
N SER A 301 -10.13 -4.72 0.11
CA SER A 301 -11.39 -3.97 0.13
C SER A 301 -11.41 -2.85 -0.90
N GLY A 302 -10.32 -2.10 -1.07
CA GLY A 302 -10.18 -1.09 -2.11
C GLY A 302 -10.15 -1.70 -3.51
N CYS A 303 -9.41 -2.79 -3.71
CA CYS A 303 -9.43 -3.52 -5.00
C CYS A 303 -10.84 -3.95 -5.40
N VAL A 304 -11.62 -4.48 -4.45
CA VAL A 304 -13.01 -4.86 -4.69
C VAL A 304 -13.89 -3.65 -4.99
N ALA A 305 -13.64 -2.49 -4.37
CA ALA A 305 -14.34 -1.26 -4.72
C ALA A 305 -14.05 -0.85 -6.18
N VAL A 306 -12.79 -0.94 -6.62
CA VAL A 306 -12.40 -0.68 -8.01
C VAL A 306 -13.09 -1.66 -8.98
N LEU A 307 -13.13 -2.96 -8.65
CA LEU A 307 -13.79 -4.00 -9.47
C LEU A 307 -15.29 -3.74 -9.63
N GLU A 308 -16.00 -3.52 -8.52
CA GLU A 308 -17.45 -3.31 -8.55
C GLU A 308 -17.81 -1.97 -9.21
N MET A 309 -17.00 -0.91 -9.04
CA MET A 309 -17.15 0.34 -9.79
C MET A 309 -16.93 0.11 -11.30
N ALA A 310 -15.91 -0.66 -11.68
CA ALA A 310 -15.65 -1.01 -13.08
C ALA A 310 -16.85 -1.74 -13.71
N ARG A 311 -17.36 -2.77 -13.02
CA ARG A 311 -18.52 -3.52 -13.46
C ARG A 311 -19.75 -2.65 -13.68
N VAL A 312 -20.06 -1.80 -12.72
CA VAL A 312 -21.26 -0.93 -12.77
C VAL A 312 -21.13 0.13 -13.84
N LEU A 313 -19.96 0.77 -13.96
CA LEU A 313 -19.75 1.84 -14.91
C LEU A 313 -19.64 1.33 -16.36
N ALA A 314 -19.07 0.14 -16.56
CA ALA A 314 -19.02 -0.51 -17.87
C ALA A 314 -20.39 -0.93 -18.40
N ALA A 315 -21.31 -1.36 -17.51
CA ALA A 315 -22.67 -1.71 -17.89
C ALA A 315 -23.53 -0.48 -18.22
N GLY A 316 -23.04 0.74 -17.93
CA GLY A 316 -23.73 1.99 -18.15
C GLY A 316 -23.52 2.56 -19.56
N LYS A 317 -23.99 3.83 -19.74
CA LYS A 317 -23.70 4.58 -20.96
C LYS A 317 -22.23 5.00 -20.95
N ARG A 318 -21.62 5.00 -22.13
CA ARG A 318 -20.25 5.49 -22.33
C ARG A 318 -20.11 6.91 -21.78
N PRO A 319 -19.15 7.14 -20.85
CA PRO A 319 -19.01 8.43 -20.20
C PRO A 319 -18.41 9.49 -21.14
N ARG A 320 -18.51 10.76 -20.73
CA ARG A 320 -17.82 11.86 -21.41
C ARG A 320 -16.30 11.73 -21.22
N ARG A 321 -15.81 11.62 -19.98
CA ARG A 321 -14.39 11.43 -19.66
C ARG A 321 -14.00 9.97 -19.72
N THR A 322 -12.76 9.69 -20.12
CA THR A 322 -12.17 8.37 -19.97
C THR A 322 -12.06 8.02 -18.48
N ILE A 323 -12.34 6.77 -18.11
CA ILE A 323 -12.15 6.28 -16.75
C ILE A 323 -11.07 5.20 -16.77
N TYR A 324 -10.05 5.40 -15.98
CA TYR A 324 -9.03 4.38 -15.68
C TYR A 324 -9.35 3.72 -14.34
N PHE A 325 -9.34 2.41 -14.31
CA PHE A 325 -9.45 1.57 -13.13
C PHE A 325 -8.07 0.96 -12.91
N ILE A 326 -7.44 1.25 -11.78
CA ILE A 326 -6.05 0.86 -11.56
C ILE A 326 -5.92 0.22 -10.19
N CYS A 327 -5.33 -0.99 -10.13
CA CYS A 327 -4.84 -1.53 -8.88
C CYS A 327 -3.31 -1.51 -8.95
N PHE A 328 -2.68 -0.69 -8.10
CA PHE A 328 -1.24 -0.52 -8.06
C PHE A 328 -0.56 -1.64 -7.28
N GLY A 329 0.63 -2.03 -7.68
CA GLY A 329 1.46 -2.96 -6.93
C GLY A 329 2.51 -2.26 -6.09
N SER A 330 2.97 -2.95 -5.06
CA SER A 330 4.03 -2.50 -4.15
C SER A 330 3.79 -1.13 -3.51
N GLU A 331 2.55 -0.85 -3.09
CA GLU A 331 2.24 0.28 -2.22
C GLU A 331 3.01 0.13 -0.91
N GLU A 332 2.94 -1.05 -0.28
CA GLU A 332 3.55 -1.42 1.00
C GLU A 332 5.09 -1.31 1.01
N ARG A 333 5.69 -1.27 -0.16
CA ARG A 333 7.14 -1.05 -0.32
C ARG A 333 7.50 0.38 -0.71
N GLY A 334 6.52 1.28 -0.76
CA GLY A 334 6.70 2.70 -1.00
C GLY A 334 6.13 3.19 -2.33
N GLY A 335 4.99 2.62 -2.76
CA GLY A 335 4.21 3.11 -3.90
C GLY A 335 4.91 2.90 -5.24
N TYR A 336 5.59 1.78 -5.44
CA TYR A 336 6.38 1.58 -6.67
C TYR A 336 5.49 1.52 -7.92
N GLY A 337 4.32 0.89 -7.82
CA GLY A 337 3.36 0.84 -8.91
C GLY A 337 2.87 2.21 -9.34
N ALA A 338 2.42 3.03 -8.40
CA ALA A 338 1.96 4.39 -8.67
C ALA A 338 3.08 5.29 -9.21
N ARG A 339 4.31 5.18 -8.69
CA ARG A 339 5.47 5.92 -9.19
C ARG A 339 5.80 5.55 -10.63
N TYR A 340 5.77 4.26 -10.95
CA TYR A 340 6.01 3.79 -12.31
C TYR A 340 4.90 4.26 -13.25
N PHE A 341 3.63 4.18 -12.82
CA PHE A 341 2.49 4.68 -13.58
C PHE A 341 2.65 6.17 -13.90
N VAL A 342 2.99 6.99 -12.93
CA VAL A 342 3.20 8.43 -13.13
C VAL A 342 4.31 8.72 -14.12
N ALA A 343 5.40 7.94 -14.11
CA ALA A 343 6.51 8.08 -15.06
C ALA A 343 6.17 7.56 -16.48
N ASN A 344 5.23 6.59 -16.58
CA ASN A 344 4.85 5.90 -17.81
C ASN A 344 3.34 5.95 -18.05
N SER A 345 2.71 7.08 -17.70
CA SER A 345 1.25 7.21 -17.80
C SER A 345 0.75 7.11 -19.23
N PRO A 346 -0.29 6.30 -19.50
CA PRO A 346 -0.89 6.18 -20.82
C PRO A 346 -1.68 7.44 -21.25
N VAL A 347 -1.83 8.39 -20.34
CA VAL A 347 -2.49 9.68 -20.56
C VAL A 347 -1.65 10.79 -19.93
N PRO A 348 -1.50 11.98 -20.57
CA PRO A 348 -0.83 13.11 -19.93
C PRO A 348 -1.42 13.43 -18.57
N LEU A 349 -0.58 13.61 -17.55
CA LEU A 349 -1.04 13.77 -16.17
C LEU A 349 -1.97 14.99 -15.99
N GLU A 350 -1.74 16.05 -16.75
CA GLU A 350 -2.57 17.25 -16.77
C GLU A 350 -3.99 17.03 -17.34
N LYS A 351 -4.22 15.88 -17.99
CA LYS A 351 -5.54 15.45 -18.46
C LYS A 351 -6.31 14.64 -17.41
N ILE A 352 -5.62 14.18 -16.37
CA ILE A 352 -6.25 13.47 -15.25
C ILE A 352 -6.85 14.52 -14.32
N VAL A 353 -8.19 14.64 -14.33
CA VAL A 353 -8.89 15.66 -13.55
C VAL A 353 -9.10 15.28 -12.09
N ALA A 354 -9.15 13.98 -11.79
CA ALA A 354 -9.25 13.48 -10.42
C ALA A 354 -8.77 12.02 -10.35
N ASP A 355 -8.25 11.65 -9.17
CA ASP A 355 -8.02 10.27 -8.74
C ASP A 355 -8.70 10.01 -7.40
N PHE A 356 -9.42 8.91 -7.33
CA PHE A 356 -10.04 8.35 -6.13
C PHE A 356 -9.30 7.07 -5.77
N ASN A 357 -8.39 7.17 -4.83
CA ASN A 357 -7.71 6.02 -4.28
C ASN A 357 -8.59 5.42 -3.18
N PHE A 358 -9.10 4.22 -3.39
CA PHE A 358 -9.87 3.49 -2.37
C PHE A 358 -8.91 2.71 -1.49
N GLU A 359 -9.08 2.84 -0.18
CA GLU A 359 -8.20 2.18 0.77
C GLU A 359 -8.94 1.90 2.08
N MET A 360 -8.94 0.64 2.50
CA MET A 360 -9.51 0.19 3.77
C MET A 360 -10.99 0.61 3.92
N LEU A 361 -11.86 0.02 3.11
CA LEU A 361 -13.30 0.31 3.06
C LEU A 361 -14.16 -0.73 3.77
N GLY A 362 -13.56 -1.73 4.39
CA GLY A 362 -14.26 -2.90 4.89
C GLY A 362 -14.90 -2.73 6.27
N ARG A 363 -14.54 -1.70 7.03
CA ARG A 363 -15.00 -1.52 8.41
C ARG A 363 -15.50 -0.10 8.66
N PRO A 364 -16.64 0.08 9.38
CA PRO A 364 -17.13 1.43 9.70
C PRO A 364 -16.19 2.14 10.68
N ASP A 365 -16.03 3.45 10.49
CA ASP A 365 -15.35 4.32 11.42
C ASP A 365 -16.39 4.98 12.35
N ASP A 366 -16.20 4.85 13.66
CA ASP A 366 -17.09 5.38 14.69
C ASP A 366 -17.00 6.91 14.85
N LYS A 367 -15.95 7.53 14.30
CA LYS A 367 -15.78 8.99 14.31
C LYS A 367 -16.49 9.72 13.18
N VAL A 368 -17.15 8.99 12.28
CA VAL A 368 -17.89 9.58 11.16
C VAL A 368 -19.36 9.13 11.19
N PRO A 369 -20.27 9.83 10.53
CA PRO A 369 -21.67 9.42 10.48
C PRO A 369 -21.83 7.98 9.94
N PRO A 370 -22.81 7.21 10.45
CA PRO A 370 -23.04 5.83 9.99
C PRO A 370 -23.19 5.71 8.48
N GLY A 371 -22.37 4.89 7.85
CA GLY A 371 -22.37 4.66 6.41
C GLY A 371 -21.59 5.69 5.60
N ALA A 372 -20.99 6.69 6.23
CA ALA A 372 -20.08 7.62 5.57
C ALA A 372 -18.67 7.05 5.45
N LEU A 373 -17.97 7.49 4.42
CA LEU A 373 -16.55 7.37 4.25
C LEU A 373 -15.88 8.72 4.49
N TRP A 374 -14.60 8.76 4.70
CA TRP A 374 -13.86 10.00 4.77
C TRP A 374 -12.88 10.15 3.60
N LEU A 375 -12.60 11.41 3.25
CA LEU A 375 -11.71 11.76 2.15
C LEU A 375 -10.47 12.46 2.72
N THR A 376 -9.30 11.94 2.45
CA THR A 376 -8.04 12.61 2.84
C THR A 376 -7.91 13.94 2.13
N GLY A 377 -7.45 14.97 2.86
CA GLY A 377 -7.31 16.29 2.24
C GLY A 377 -8.61 16.89 1.69
N TYR A 378 -9.73 16.55 2.28
CA TYR A 378 -11.06 17.08 1.90
C TYR A 378 -11.08 18.62 1.77
N GLU A 379 -10.36 19.29 2.67
CA GLU A 379 -10.21 20.75 2.73
C GLU A 379 -9.17 21.32 1.76
N ARG A 380 -8.43 20.46 1.01
CA ARG A 380 -7.36 20.89 0.12
C ARG A 380 -7.83 21.19 -1.30
N SER A 381 -8.98 20.65 -1.70
CA SER A 381 -9.48 20.79 -3.07
C SER A 381 -10.98 20.99 -3.10
N THR A 382 -11.49 21.40 -4.26
CA THR A 382 -12.94 21.54 -4.49
C THR A 382 -13.64 20.21 -4.73
N LEU A 383 -12.90 19.07 -4.79
CA LEU A 383 -13.46 17.76 -5.16
C LEU A 383 -14.43 17.23 -4.09
N GLY A 384 -13.98 17.11 -2.84
CA GLY A 384 -14.78 16.53 -1.75
C GLY A 384 -16.13 17.25 -1.55
N PRO A 385 -16.13 18.60 -1.34
CA PRO A 385 -17.37 19.36 -1.21
C PRO A 385 -18.33 19.19 -2.40
N GLU A 386 -17.79 19.09 -3.63
CA GLU A 386 -18.64 18.92 -4.81
C GLU A 386 -19.27 17.53 -4.85
N LEU A 387 -18.52 16.47 -4.55
CA LEU A 387 -19.06 15.11 -4.51
C LEU A 387 -20.17 14.97 -3.46
N VAL A 388 -20.02 15.61 -2.32
CA VAL A 388 -21.08 15.66 -1.29
C VAL A 388 -22.34 16.32 -1.82
N ARG A 389 -22.22 17.43 -2.57
CA ARG A 389 -23.36 18.07 -3.26
C ARG A 389 -24.04 17.14 -4.26
N GLN A 390 -23.29 16.22 -4.84
CA GLN A 390 -23.80 15.20 -5.77
C GLN A 390 -24.31 13.93 -5.06
N GLY A 391 -24.33 13.94 -3.72
CA GLY A 391 -24.93 12.89 -2.89
C GLY A 391 -23.95 11.82 -2.39
N ALA A 392 -22.62 12.05 -2.48
CA ALA A 392 -21.64 11.16 -1.85
C ALA A 392 -21.76 11.23 -0.32
N ALA A 393 -21.75 10.06 0.32
CA ALA A 393 -21.65 9.97 1.78
C ALA A 393 -20.18 10.13 2.22
N LEU A 394 -19.62 11.31 1.99
CA LEU A 394 -18.24 11.64 2.29
C LEU A 394 -18.14 12.74 3.34
N VAL A 395 -17.18 12.63 4.23
CA VAL A 395 -16.80 13.66 5.19
C VAL A 395 -15.27 13.89 5.13
N LYS A 396 -14.79 14.92 5.83
CA LYS A 396 -13.35 15.13 6.01
C LYS A 396 -12.73 14.02 6.86
N ASP A 397 -11.42 13.80 6.69
CA ASP A 397 -10.64 12.92 7.55
C ASP A 397 -10.81 13.30 9.03
N PRO A 398 -11.28 12.36 9.89
CA PRO A 398 -11.52 12.62 11.31
C PRO A 398 -10.24 12.60 12.15
N ARG A 399 -9.07 12.33 11.54
CA ARG A 399 -7.76 12.16 12.21
C ARG A 399 -6.64 12.88 11.46
N PRO A 400 -6.71 14.22 11.29
CA PRO A 400 -5.73 14.97 10.51
C PRO A 400 -4.30 14.83 11.06
N GLU A 401 -4.14 14.51 12.35
CA GLU A 401 -2.86 14.26 13.00
C GLU A 401 -2.15 13.01 12.49
N GLN A 402 -2.88 12.06 11.87
CA GLN A 402 -2.31 10.85 11.27
C GLN A 402 -1.70 11.11 9.88
N ASN A 403 -1.98 12.28 9.29
CA ASN A 403 -1.49 12.68 7.99
C ASN A 403 -1.76 11.64 6.87
N PHE A 404 -2.93 11.02 6.87
CA PHE A 404 -3.32 9.98 5.91
C PHE A 404 -3.21 10.41 4.45
N PHE A 405 -3.35 11.71 4.16
CA PHE A 405 -3.21 12.24 2.81
C PHE A 405 -1.87 11.86 2.14
N GLN A 406 -0.81 11.65 2.92
CA GLN A 406 0.53 11.33 2.41
C GLN A 406 0.89 9.84 2.48
N ARG A 407 -0.04 8.97 2.87
CA ARG A 407 0.27 7.60 3.25
C ARG A 407 -0.17 6.54 2.26
N SER A 408 -0.69 6.94 1.08
CA SER A 408 -1.10 5.99 0.04
C SER A 408 -0.74 6.51 -1.36
N ASP A 409 -1.07 5.74 -2.38
CA ASP A 409 -0.71 5.97 -3.78
C ASP A 409 -1.23 7.30 -4.35
N ASN A 410 -2.36 7.83 -3.81
CA ASN A 410 -2.87 9.14 -4.17
C ASN A 410 -1.80 10.24 -4.08
N TYR A 411 -0.92 10.15 -3.09
CA TYR A 411 0.08 11.20 -2.85
C TYR A 411 1.10 11.30 -3.98
N THR A 412 1.46 10.17 -4.59
CA THR A 412 2.35 10.13 -5.77
C THR A 412 1.76 10.92 -6.94
N LEU A 413 0.45 10.81 -7.19
CA LEU A 413 -0.25 11.56 -8.24
C LEU A 413 -0.44 13.04 -7.81
N ALA A 414 -0.78 13.29 -6.55
CA ALA A 414 -0.96 14.64 -6.02
C ALA A 414 0.31 15.49 -6.12
N LEU A 415 1.49 14.94 -5.86
CA LEU A 415 2.79 15.60 -6.04
C LEU A 415 3.05 16.02 -7.49
N ARG A 416 2.34 15.45 -8.47
CA ARG A 416 2.40 15.81 -9.89
C ARG A 416 1.29 16.75 -10.33
N GLY A 417 0.48 17.23 -9.38
CA GLY A 417 -0.57 18.21 -9.61
C GLY A 417 -1.97 17.64 -9.87
N VAL A 418 -2.12 16.32 -9.94
CA VAL A 418 -3.43 15.66 -10.06
C VAL A 418 -4.22 15.90 -8.77
N ILE A 419 -5.53 16.16 -8.87
CA ILE A 419 -6.41 16.21 -7.71
C ILE A 419 -6.67 14.77 -7.24
N ALA A 420 -5.81 14.27 -6.37
CA ALA A 420 -5.80 12.87 -5.93
C ALA A 420 -5.99 12.77 -4.43
N HIS A 421 -6.96 11.98 -4.02
CA HIS A 421 -7.34 11.80 -2.62
C HIS A 421 -7.67 10.34 -2.33
N THR A 422 -7.37 9.89 -1.12
CA THR A 422 -7.81 8.58 -0.64
C THR A 422 -9.20 8.68 -0.03
N VAL A 423 -10.08 7.77 -0.41
CA VAL A 423 -11.38 7.50 0.19
C VAL A 423 -11.24 6.30 1.10
N SER A 424 -11.56 6.44 2.38
CA SER A 424 -11.34 5.38 3.35
C SER A 424 -12.41 5.34 4.44
N SER A 425 -12.40 4.27 5.22
CA SER A 425 -13.11 4.13 6.48
C SER A 425 -12.23 3.61 7.62
N PHE A 426 -10.92 3.65 7.43
CA PHE A 426 -9.94 3.13 8.40
C PHE A 426 -10.08 3.80 9.76
N ASN A 427 -10.47 3.01 10.76
CA ASN A 427 -10.75 3.44 12.13
C ASN A 427 -9.59 3.22 13.09
N LEU A 428 -8.36 2.98 12.60
CA LEU A 428 -7.16 2.62 13.38
C LEU A 428 -7.33 1.30 14.15
N HIS A 429 -8.04 0.32 13.59
CA HIS A 429 -8.21 -0.98 14.24
C HIS A 429 -6.87 -1.71 14.45
N SER A 430 -6.81 -2.51 15.50
CA SER A 430 -5.59 -3.21 15.92
C SER A 430 -5.15 -4.34 14.99
N ASP A 431 -5.98 -4.71 14.00
CA ASP A 431 -5.67 -5.76 13.02
C ASP A 431 -4.81 -5.23 11.85
N TYR A 432 -4.66 -3.89 11.71
CA TYR A 432 -3.83 -3.26 10.68
C TYR A 432 -2.40 -3.82 10.68
N HIS A 433 -1.94 -4.28 9.52
CA HIS A 433 -0.64 -4.95 9.33
C HIS A 433 -0.45 -6.17 10.25
N ARG A 434 -1.52 -6.98 10.40
CA ARG A 434 -1.50 -8.23 11.15
C ARG A 434 -2.19 -9.35 10.38
N PRO A 435 -1.87 -10.63 10.67
CA PRO A 435 -2.59 -11.77 10.09
C PRO A 435 -4.08 -11.77 10.40
N SER A 436 -4.49 -11.11 11.50
CA SER A 436 -5.90 -10.98 11.88
C SER A 436 -6.72 -10.01 11.04
N ASP A 437 -6.12 -9.30 10.07
CA ASP A 437 -6.86 -8.58 9.03
C ASP A 437 -7.35 -9.55 7.95
N ASP A 438 -8.37 -10.30 8.29
CA ASP A 438 -8.98 -11.34 7.46
C ASP A 438 -10.45 -11.04 7.12
N VAL A 439 -11.02 -11.83 6.22
CA VAL A 439 -12.40 -11.66 5.69
C VAL A 439 -13.46 -11.68 6.80
N SER A 440 -13.21 -12.34 7.93
CA SER A 440 -14.17 -12.42 9.04
C SER A 440 -14.42 -11.07 9.72
N LYS A 441 -13.52 -10.11 9.53
CA LYS A 441 -13.56 -8.77 10.13
C LYS A 441 -14.33 -7.75 9.30
N ILE A 442 -14.71 -8.07 8.09
CA ILE A 442 -15.33 -7.15 7.13
C ILE A 442 -16.83 -7.01 7.39
N ASP A 443 -17.31 -5.79 7.54
CA ASP A 443 -18.74 -5.45 7.54
C ASP A 443 -19.24 -5.28 6.10
N PHE A 444 -19.59 -6.38 5.46
CA PHE A 444 -20.04 -6.40 4.08
C PHE A 444 -21.27 -5.52 3.80
N PRO A 445 -22.31 -5.48 4.65
CA PRO A 445 -23.40 -4.54 4.50
C PRO A 445 -22.97 -3.08 4.52
N PHE A 446 -22.03 -2.71 5.40
CA PHE A 446 -21.46 -1.35 5.44
C PHE A 446 -20.68 -1.08 4.16
N MET A 447 -19.70 -1.90 3.82
CA MET A 447 -18.86 -1.77 2.62
C MET A 447 -19.72 -1.61 1.35
N THR A 448 -20.74 -2.46 1.20
CA THR A 448 -21.66 -2.39 0.05
C THR A 448 -22.40 -1.05 -0.02
N ARG A 449 -22.93 -0.57 1.09
CA ARG A 449 -23.66 0.73 1.12
C ARG A 449 -22.74 1.90 0.85
N SER A 450 -21.55 1.88 1.43
CA SER A 450 -20.55 2.94 1.30
C SER A 450 -20.08 3.08 -0.14
N ILE A 451 -19.72 1.99 -0.80
CA ILE A 451 -19.34 1.98 -2.22
C ILE A 451 -20.51 2.42 -3.10
N ASN A 452 -21.74 1.96 -2.81
CA ASN A 452 -22.93 2.40 -3.55
C ASN A 452 -23.16 3.92 -3.48
N SER A 453 -22.82 4.58 -2.36
CA SER A 453 -22.98 6.02 -2.19
C SER A 453 -22.14 6.84 -3.17
N LEU A 454 -21.03 6.25 -3.66
CA LEU A 454 -20.09 6.91 -4.56
C LEU A 454 -20.42 6.74 -6.04
N VAL A 455 -21.26 5.76 -6.41
CA VAL A 455 -21.56 5.45 -7.81
C VAL A 455 -22.10 6.65 -8.58
N LYS A 456 -23.17 7.29 -8.08
CA LYS A 456 -23.78 8.45 -8.74
C LYS A 456 -22.83 9.66 -8.80
N PRO A 457 -22.15 10.06 -7.72
CA PRO A 457 -21.18 11.15 -7.75
C PRO A 457 -20.03 10.93 -8.74
N ILE A 458 -19.49 9.70 -8.82
CA ILE A 458 -18.44 9.35 -9.80
C ILE A 458 -18.99 9.35 -11.23
N GLN A 459 -20.18 8.81 -11.46
CA GLN A 459 -20.86 8.92 -12.76
C GLN A 459 -21.07 10.37 -13.19
N TRP A 460 -21.49 11.22 -12.25
CA TRP A 460 -21.62 12.65 -12.51
C TRP A 460 -20.28 13.27 -12.89
N LEU A 461 -19.20 13.02 -12.12
CA LEU A 461 -17.88 13.56 -12.42
C LEU A 461 -17.35 13.07 -13.78
N ALA A 462 -17.62 11.83 -14.13
CA ALA A 462 -17.26 11.28 -15.44
C ALA A 462 -17.99 11.95 -16.62
N ASN A 463 -19.11 12.66 -16.37
CA ASN A 463 -19.97 13.23 -17.41
C ASN A 463 -20.07 14.77 -17.38
N THR A 464 -19.67 15.42 -16.30
CA THR A 464 -19.72 16.88 -16.15
C THR A 464 -18.57 17.61 -16.85
N THR A 465 -18.69 18.92 -17.04
CA THR A 465 -17.58 19.82 -17.41
C THR A 465 -16.83 20.36 -16.18
N PHE A 466 -17.32 20.13 -14.98
CA PHE A 466 -16.66 20.55 -13.75
C PHE A 466 -15.25 19.95 -13.66
N LYS A 467 -14.27 20.78 -13.29
CA LYS A 467 -12.90 20.37 -13.00
C LYS A 467 -12.58 20.74 -11.55
N PRO A 468 -12.25 19.77 -10.71
CA PRO A 468 -11.78 20.08 -9.38
C PRO A 468 -10.46 20.85 -9.46
N ALA A 469 -10.19 21.65 -8.43
CA ALA A 469 -8.96 22.43 -8.30
C ALA A 469 -8.44 22.37 -6.88
N TRP A 470 -7.12 22.44 -6.72
CA TRP A 470 -6.51 22.69 -5.42
C TRP A 470 -6.91 24.07 -4.92
N LEU A 471 -7.23 24.20 -3.64
CA LEU A 471 -7.44 25.50 -3.01
C LEU A 471 -6.08 26.25 -2.91
N PRO A 472 -6.09 27.59 -2.86
CA PRO A 472 -4.87 28.38 -2.78
C PRO A 472 -3.95 27.92 -1.64
N GLY A 473 -2.70 27.60 -1.95
CA GLY A 473 -1.70 27.13 -0.99
C GLY A 473 -1.88 25.70 -0.47
N GLN A 474 -2.90 24.93 -0.95
CA GLN A 474 -3.20 23.58 -0.46
C GLN A 474 -2.68 22.44 -1.37
N ALA A 475 -2.18 22.77 -2.55
CA ALA A 475 -1.50 21.77 -3.39
C ALA A 475 -0.26 21.25 -2.64
N PRO A 476 0.02 19.92 -2.68
CA PRO A 476 1.28 19.43 -2.14
C PRO A 476 2.45 20.03 -2.90
N GLY A 477 3.52 20.39 -2.15
CA GLY A 477 4.75 20.90 -2.77
C GLY A 477 5.31 19.88 -3.75
N ARG A 478 5.77 20.34 -4.91
CA ARG A 478 6.52 19.46 -5.82
C ARG A 478 7.83 19.05 -5.14
N PRO A 479 8.23 17.77 -5.22
CA PRO A 479 9.45 17.27 -4.61
C PRO A 479 10.70 17.94 -5.18
#